data_8b71e885c5a641b3d21ab26d34bebd1b
#
_entry.id   8b71e885c5a641b3d21ab26d34bebd1b
#
_cell.length_a   1.000
_cell.length_b   1.000
_cell.length_c   1.000
_cell.angle_alpha   90.00
_cell.angle_beta   90.00
_cell.angle_gamma   90.00
#
_symmetry.space_group_name_H-M   'P 1'
#
loop_
_entity.id
_entity.type
_entity.pdbx_description
1 polymer ?
#
loop_
_entity_poly.entity_id
_entity_poly.type
_entity_poly.pdbx_seq_one_letter_code
_entity_poly.pdbx_strand_id
1 'polypeptide(L)'
;GDVYKRQVMGGSLAVNKRVFKHVQIAEKISGLRMGPDDAYLIIRGLRTLDTRLDRHEINTKKIASFLSKHKKITVLYPYNKGTKDYKMWKKYYKGSSGLMGLKIKYRNISSIDRFVNSLRLFGYGYSWGGFESLALHQKIKEQGKRKYLNLSKDEHIVRLHIGLEDPKDLIKDLKNSLKFIR
;
A
#
# COMPACT_ATOMS: atom_id res chain seq x y z
N GLY A 1 -3.39 -7.36 -15.97
CA GLY A 1 -3.60 -6.12 -15.25
C GLY A 1 -5.02 -6.01 -14.74
N ASP A 2 -5.20 -5.37 -13.62
CA ASP A 2 -6.49 -5.19 -12.98
C ASP A 2 -7.40 -4.28 -13.81
N VAL A 3 -8.15 -4.86 -14.72
CA VAL A 3 -9.06 -4.11 -15.59
C VAL A 3 -10.03 -3.28 -14.77
N TYR A 4 -10.54 -3.81 -13.67
CA TYR A 4 -11.54 -3.12 -12.86
C TYR A 4 -11.00 -1.99 -11.96
N LYS A 5 -9.70 -1.96 -11.67
CA LYS A 5 -9.08 -0.89 -10.86
C LYS A 5 -8.52 0.27 -11.70
N ARG A 6 -8.48 0.12 -13.02
CA ARG A 6 -8.03 1.15 -13.95
C ARG A 6 -9.15 1.59 -14.91
N GLN A 7 -10.38 1.56 -14.44
CA GLN A 7 -11.54 1.96 -15.23
C GLN A 7 -11.60 3.45 -15.48
N VAL A 8 -11.01 4.25 -14.60
CA VAL A 8 -10.92 5.70 -14.73
C VAL A 8 -9.45 6.09 -14.79
N MET A 9 -9.07 6.74 -15.88
CA MET A 9 -7.72 7.26 -16.04
C MET A 9 -7.73 8.77 -15.85
N GLY A 10 -6.91 9.26 -14.93
CA GLY A 10 -6.79 10.67 -14.70
C GLY A 10 -5.65 11.00 -13.76
N GLY A 11 -5.28 12.25 -13.73
CA GLY A 11 -4.23 12.76 -12.87
C GLY A 11 -4.42 14.23 -12.60
N SER A 12 -3.71 14.71 -11.60
CA SER A 12 -3.64 16.14 -11.30
C SER A 12 -2.18 16.58 -11.21
N LEU A 13 -1.89 17.74 -11.72
CA LEU A 13 -0.59 18.37 -11.63
C LEU A 13 -0.70 19.68 -10.85
N ALA A 14 -0.18 19.68 -9.64
CA ALA A 14 -0.08 20.88 -8.83
C ALA A 14 1.28 21.55 -9.07
N VAL A 15 1.27 22.80 -9.47
CA VAL A 15 2.47 23.56 -9.80
C VAL A 15 2.47 24.92 -9.11
N ASN A 16 3.65 25.47 -8.87
CA ASN A 16 3.78 26.85 -8.37
C ASN A 16 3.55 27.89 -9.50
N LYS A 17 3.32 29.13 -9.12
CA LYS A 17 3.05 30.23 -10.08
C LYS A 17 4.15 30.41 -11.14
N ARG A 18 5.41 30.10 -10.82
CA ARG A 18 6.57 30.27 -11.73
C ARG A 18 6.46 29.42 -12.99
N VAL A 19 5.97 28.16 -12.85
CA VAL A 19 5.90 27.23 -13.98
C VAL A 19 4.48 27.05 -14.51
N PHE A 20 3.49 27.66 -13.89
CA PHE A 20 2.06 27.48 -14.25
C PHE A 20 1.78 27.77 -15.72
N LYS A 21 2.27 28.92 -16.25
CA LYS A 21 2.07 29.31 -17.66
C LYS A 21 2.66 28.28 -18.64
N HIS A 22 3.84 27.74 -18.35
CA HIS A 22 4.49 26.74 -19.20
C HIS A 22 3.67 25.45 -19.23
N VAL A 23 3.18 24.97 -18.07
CA VAL A 23 2.33 23.79 -18.00
C VAL A 23 1.00 24.00 -18.72
N GLN A 24 0.38 25.18 -18.57
CA GLN A 24 -0.86 25.51 -19.26
C GLN A 24 -0.69 25.55 -20.78
N ILE A 25 0.42 26.07 -21.28
CA ILE A 25 0.73 26.06 -22.72
C ILE A 25 0.94 24.62 -23.21
N ALA A 26 1.73 23.83 -22.47
CA ALA A 26 1.97 22.45 -22.81
C ALA A 26 0.65 21.63 -22.86
N GLU A 27 -0.24 21.81 -21.89
CA GLU A 27 -1.56 21.19 -21.85
C GLU A 27 -2.41 21.58 -23.09
N LYS A 28 -2.44 22.88 -23.45
CA LYS A 28 -3.17 23.36 -24.63
C LYS A 28 -2.64 22.78 -25.94
N ILE A 29 -1.30 22.71 -26.10
CA ILE A 29 -0.67 22.22 -27.32
C ILE A 29 -0.84 20.70 -27.45
N SER A 30 -0.67 19.96 -26.35
CA SER A 30 -0.75 18.49 -26.37
C SER A 30 -2.18 17.96 -26.47
N GLY A 31 -3.20 18.78 -26.12
CA GLY A 31 -4.59 18.34 -26.08
C GLY A 31 -4.88 17.26 -25.03
N LEU A 32 -3.94 17.00 -24.13
CA LEU A 32 -4.05 15.97 -23.09
C LEU A 32 -5.02 16.45 -21.99
N ARG A 33 -6.31 16.31 -22.26
CA ARG A 33 -7.39 16.64 -21.33
C ARG A 33 -8.13 15.38 -20.90
N MET A 34 -8.57 15.41 -19.65
CA MET A 34 -9.44 14.37 -19.12
C MET A 34 -10.83 14.49 -19.76
N GLY A 35 -11.41 13.35 -20.13
CA GLY A 35 -12.80 13.29 -20.58
C GLY A 35 -13.79 13.70 -19.48
N PRO A 36 -14.96 14.23 -19.81
CA PRO A 36 -15.94 14.68 -18.82
C PRO A 36 -16.45 13.54 -17.94
N ASP A 37 -16.61 12.33 -18.45
CA ASP A 37 -17.08 11.17 -17.70
C ASP A 37 -16.03 10.73 -16.67
N ASP A 38 -14.75 10.69 -17.07
CA ASP A 38 -13.63 10.39 -16.16
C ASP A 38 -13.52 11.46 -15.07
N ALA A 39 -13.66 12.75 -15.44
CA ALA A 39 -13.65 13.85 -14.49
C ALA A 39 -14.79 13.73 -13.47
N TYR A 40 -15.99 13.39 -13.91
CA TYR A 40 -17.15 13.16 -13.04
C TYR A 40 -16.89 12.03 -12.04
N LEU A 41 -16.37 10.88 -12.52
CA LEU A 41 -16.08 9.73 -11.66
C LEU A 41 -14.98 10.04 -10.65
N ILE A 42 -13.94 10.81 -11.04
CA ILE A 42 -12.90 11.26 -10.12
C ILE A 42 -13.45 12.20 -9.05
N ILE A 43 -14.28 13.19 -9.44
CA ILE A 43 -14.91 14.10 -8.48
C ILE A 43 -15.79 13.33 -7.49
N ARG A 44 -16.54 12.35 -7.99
CA ARG A 44 -17.37 11.48 -7.15
C ARG A 44 -16.51 10.71 -6.14
N GLY A 45 -15.34 10.19 -6.57
CA GLY A 45 -14.38 9.51 -5.69
C GLY A 45 -13.74 10.44 -4.65
N LEU A 46 -13.46 11.70 -5.01
CA LEU A 46 -12.89 12.70 -4.11
C LEU A 46 -13.83 13.08 -2.96
N ARG A 47 -15.14 13.07 -3.17
CA ARG A 47 -16.14 13.42 -2.13
C ARG A 47 -16.13 12.51 -0.90
N THR A 48 -15.58 11.29 -1.03
CA THR A 48 -15.49 10.32 0.07
C THR A 48 -14.04 9.93 0.38
N LEU A 49 -13.07 10.66 -0.16
CA LEU A 49 -11.66 10.29 -0.06
C LEU A 49 -11.15 10.34 1.37
N ASP A 50 -11.46 11.38 2.12
CA ASP A 50 -11.09 11.57 3.51
C ASP A 50 -11.61 10.43 4.40
N THR A 51 -12.91 10.15 4.33
CA THR A 51 -13.55 9.03 5.06
C THR A 51 -12.90 7.67 4.75
N ARG A 52 -12.55 7.44 3.48
CA ARG A 52 -11.87 6.19 3.09
C ARG A 52 -10.43 6.14 3.61
N LEU A 53 -9.70 7.25 3.56
CA LEU A 53 -8.34 7.33 4.10
C LEU A 53 -8.32 7.11 5.61
N ASP A 54 -9.25 7.70 6.35
CA ASP A 54 -9.41 7.49 7.79
C ASP A 54 -9.66 6.01 8.10
N ARG A 55 -10.55 5.38 7.36
CA ARG A 55 -10.84 3.95 7.53
C ARG A 55 -9.62 3.07 7.22
N HIS A 56 -8.90 3.35 6.14
CA HIS A 56 -7.66 2.68 5.83
C HIS A 56 -6.63 2.82 6.96
N GLU A 57 -6.45 4.02 7.47
CA GLU A 57 -5.51 4.30 8.54
C GLU A 57 -5.87 3.53 9.82
N ILE A 58 -7.14 3.59 10.26
CA ILE A 58 -7.63 2.89 11.45
C ILE A 58 -7.41 1.38 11.31
N ASN A 59 -7.78 0.80 10.18
CA ASN A 59 -7.63 -0.62 9.92
C ASN A 59 -6.15 -1.03 9.91
N THR A 60 -5.31 -0.28 9.18
CA THR A 60 -3.88 -0.57 9.05
C THR A 60 -3.15 -0.50 10.39
N LYS A 61 -3.47 0.48 11.23
CA LYS A 61 -2.91 0.56 12.58
C LYS A 61 -3.22 -0.67 13.43
N LYS A 62 -4.45 -1.17 13.38
CA LYS A 62 -4.85 -2.38 14.11
C LYS A 62 -4.10 -3.61 13.62
N ILE A 63 -3.98 -3.78 12.30
CA ILE A 63 -3.27 -4.90 11.69
C ILE A 63 -1.77 -4.81 11.93
N ALA A 64 -1.17 -3.63 11.80
CA ALA A 64 0.23 -3.39 12.11
C ALA A 64 0.55 -3.74 13.56
N SER A 65 -0.29 -3.32 14.51
CA SER A 65 -0.15 -3.65 15.93
C SER A 65 -0.26 -5.15 16.20
N PHE A 66 -1.15 -5.86 15.50
CA PHE A 66 -1.27 -7.31 15.60
C PHE A 66 -0.02 -8.01 15.08
N LEU A 67 0.44 -7.67 13.87
CA LEU A 67 1.57 -8.30 13.21
C LEU A 67 2.91 -7.99 13.88
N SER A 68 3.06 -6.81 14.50
CA SER A 68 4.28 -6.44 15.24
C SER A 68 4.56 -7.31 16.46
N LYS A 69 3.57 -8.07 16.93
CA LYS A 69 3.74 -9.03 18.04
C LYS A 69 4.37 -10.36 17.59
N HIS A 70 4.46 -10.60 16.29
CA HIS A 70 4.98 -11.85 15.76
C HIS A 70 6.51 -11.81 15.66
N LYS A 71 7.21 -12.76 16.30
CA LYS A 71 8.69 -12.77 16.45
C LYS A 71 9.47 -12.75 15.13
N LYS A 72 8.90 -13.27 14.05
CA LYS A 72 9.55 -13.38 12.73
C LYS A 72 9.17 -12.26 11.77
N ILE A 73 8.31 -11.32 12.17
CA ILE A 73 7.80 -10.25 11.32
C ILE A 73 8.28 -8.89 11.83
N THR A 74 8.93 -8.14 10.96
CA THR A 74 9.16 -6.72 11.15
C THR A 74 8.19 -5.94 10.27
N VAL A 75 7.32 -5.15 10.89
CA VAL A 75 6.35 -4.32 10.16
C VAL A 75 7.03 -3.05 9.66
N LEU A 76 7.04 -2.88 8.33
CA LEU A 76 7.55 -1.70 7.64
C LEU A 76 6.38 -0.74 7.40
N TYR A 77 6.15 0.11 8.37
CA TYR A 77 5.06 1.08 8.33
C TYR A 77 5.54 2.36 9.03
N PRO A 78 5.73 3.46 8.29
CA PRO A 78 6.37 4.68 8.82
C PRO A 78 5.66 5.29 10.03
N TYR A 79 4.35 5.04 10.16
CA TYR A 79 3.55 5.46 11.31
C TYR A 79 3.96 4.79 12.63
N ASN A 80 4.65 3.65 12.60
CA ASN A 80 5.05 2.94 13.83
C ASN A 80 6.01 3.78 14.67
N LYS A 81 5.58 4.12 15.89
CA LYS A 81 6.42 4.82 16.88
C LYS A 81 7.67 3.97 17.17
N GLY A 82 8.83 4.62 17.27
CA GLY A 82 10.11 3.94 17.53
C GLY A 82 10.90 3.55 16.26
N THR A 83 10.33 3.66 15.06
CA THR A 83 11.07 3.51 13.82
C THR A 83 11.82 4.80 13.45
N LYS A 84 12.92 4.66 12.70
CA LYS A 84 13.65 5.85 12.17
C LYS A 84 12.75 6.73 11.31
N ASP A 85 11.83 6.11 10.59
CA ASP A 85 10.95 6.77 9.64
C ASP A 85 9.82 7.56 10.31
N TYR A 86 9.48 7.22 11.56
CA TYR A 86 8.39 7.90 12.28
C TYR A 86 8.61 9.41 12.44
N LYS A 87 9.84 9.85 12.75
CA LYS A 87 10.17 11.27 12.89
C LYS A 87 9.96 12.03 11.59
N MET A 88 10.41 11.41 10.46
CA MET A 88 10.26 11.96 9.12
C MET A 88 8.79 11.98 8.72
N TRP A 89 8.07 10.88 8.93
CA TRP A 89 6.63 10.78 8.69
C TRP A 89 5.87 11.88 9.44
N LYS A 90 6.08 12.04 10.73
CA LYS A 90 5.42 13.05 11.56
C LYS A 90 5.67 14.49 11.09
N LYS A 91 6.84 14.73 10.49
CA LYS A 91 7.20 16.07 9.97
C LYS A 91 6.43 16.41 8.69
N TYR A 92 6.22 15.44 7.80
CA TYR A 92 5.72 15.70 6.44
C TYR A 92 4.30 15.19 6.18
N TYR A 93 3.77 14.30 7.00
CA TYR A 93 2.47 13.67 6.78
C TYR A 93 1.54 13.88 7.97
N LYS A 94 0.25 14.07 7.69
CA LYS A 94 -0.80 14.20 8.70
C LYS A 94 -1.44 12.87 9.07
N GLY A 95 -1.47 11.93 8.12
CA GLY A 95 -2.10 10.63 8.25
C GLY A 95 -1.33 9.56 7.49
N SER A 96 -1.85 8.36 7.47
CA SER A 96 -1.29 7.20 6.79
C SER A 96 -2.36 6.50 5.95
N SER A 97 -1.95 5.54 5.13
CA SER A 97 -2.84 4.82 4.23
C SER A 97 -2.86 3.32 4.53
N GLY A 98 -3.56 2.56 3.68
CA GLY A 98 -3.64 1.10 3.77
C GLY A 98 -2.36 0.35 3.40
N LEU A 99 -1.33 1.03 2.88
CA LEU A 99 -0.14 0.36 2.36
C LEU A 99 0.91 0.15 3.45
N MET A 100 1.36 -1.11 3.61
CA MET A 100 2.41 -1.49 4.54
C MET A 100 3.25 -2.66 3.99
N GLY A 101 4.48 -2.79 4.46
CA GLY A 101 5.35 -3.92 4.17
C GLY A 101 5.55 -4.80 5.40
N LEU A 102 5.76 -6.08 5.17
CA LEU A 102 6.22 -7.04 6.17
C LEU A 102 7.58 -7.56 5.74
N LYS A 103 8.60 -7.37 6.57
CA LYS A 103 9.86 -8.07 6.44
C LYS A 103 9.77 -9.32 7.29
N ILE A 104 9.77 -10.49 6.64
CA ILE A 104 9.57 -11.79 7.28
C ILE A 104 10.89 -12.55 7.24
N LYS A 105 11.40 -12.91 8.42
CA LYS A 105 12.60 -13.75 8.52
C LYS A 105 12.21 -15.21 8.56
N TYR A 106 12.36 -15.89 7.42
CA TYR A 106 12.02 -17.31 7.29
C TYR A 106 12.81 -17.99 6.17
N ARG A 107 13.47 -19.12 6.44
CA ARG A 107 14.37 -19.76 5.49
C ARG A 107 13.66 -20.29 4.24
N ASN A 108 12.45 -20.84 4.40
CA ASN A 108 11.75 -21.50 3.30
C ASN A 108 10.82 -20.52 2.57
N ILE A 109 11.20 -20.11 1.36
CA ILE A 109 10.43 -19.22 0.50
C ILE A 109 9.04 -19.77 0.16
N SER A 110 8.90 -21.10 -0.03
CA SER A 110 7.60 -21.72 -0.31
C SER A 110 6.60 -21.54 0.85
N SER A 111 7.09 -21.36 2.08
CA SER A 111 6.23 -21.07 3.23
C SER A 111 5.69 -19.64 3.17
N ILE A 112 6.46 -18.68 2.63
CA ILE A 112 5.99 -17.32 2.41
C ILE A 112 4.92 -17.30 1.32
N ASP A 113 5.13 -18.03 0.22
CA ASP A 113 4.12 -18.16 -0.84
C ASP A 113 2.85 -18.83 -0.29
N ARG A 114 2.97 -19.89 0.54
CA ARG A 114 1.81 -20.52 1.21
C ARG A 114 1.10 -19.58 2.17
N PHE A 115 1.84 -18.77 2.93
CA PHE A 115 1.25 -17.75 3.80
C PHE A 115 0.38 -16.80 2.99
N VAL A 116 0.91 -16.23 1.90
CA VAL A 116 0.16 -15.28 1.06
C VAL A 116 -1.02 -15.97 0.36
N ASN A 117 -0.82 -17.14 -0.23
CA ASN A 117 -1.84 -17.87 -1.01
C ASN A 117 -2.97 -18.46 -0.15
N SER A 118 -2.76 -18.61 1.17
CA SER A 118 -3.79 -19.12 2.09
C SER A 118 -4.73 -18.03 2.62
N LEU A 119 -4.43 -16.76 2.36
CA LEU A 119 -5.30 -15.64 2.70
C LEU A 119 -6.58 -15.71 1.86
N ARG A 120 -7.74 -15.52 2.51
CA ARG A 120 -9.06 -15.61 1.87
C ARG A 120 -9.68 -14.26 1.60
N LEU A 121 -9.39 -13.28 2.47
CA LEU A 121 -9.92 -11.92 2.35
C LEU A 121 -8.95 -10.98 1.62
N PHE A 122 -7.68 -11.36 1.52
CA PHE A 122 -6.69 -10.60 0.77
C PHE A 122 -6.59 -11.15 -0.65
N GLY A 123 -6.96 -10.34 -1.62
CA GLY A 123 -6.71 -10.65 -3.04
C GLY A 123 -5.21 -10.59 -3.36
N TYR A 124 -4.80 -11.30 -4.41
CA TYR A 124 -3.44 -11.21 -4.95
C TYR A 124 -3.38 -10.10 -6.00
N GLY A 125 -2.54 -9.08 -5.81
CA GLY A 125 -2.46 -8.00 -6.79
C GLY A 125 -1.49 -6.88 -6.43
N TYR A 126 -1.03 -6.17 -7.49
CA TYR A 126 -0.11 -5.03 -7.40
C TYR A 126 -0.80 -3.71 -7.07
N SER A 127 -2.11 -3.63 -7.15
CA SER A 127 -2.88 -2.41 -6.89
C SER A 127 -2.85 -2.02 -5.41
N TRP A 128 -3.34 -0.83 -5.10
CA TRP A 128 -3.48 -0.29 -3.76
C TRP A 128 -4.47 0.89 -3.77
N GLY A 129 -4.94 1.31 -2.59
CA GLY A 129 -5.85 2.46 -2.43
C GLY A 129 -7.31 2.15 -2.73
N GLY A 130 -7.65 0.92 -3.14
CA GLY A 130 -9.02 0.46 -3.33
C GLY A 130 -9.68 -0.01 -2.03
N PHE A 131 -10.93 -0.42 -2.11
CA PHE A 131 -11.74 -0.88 -0.97
C PHE A 131 -11.31 -2.25 -0.45
N GLU A 132 -10.70 -3.08 -1.26
CA GLU A 132 -10.31 -4.45 -0.96
C GLU A 132 -8.88 -4.53 -0.44
N SER A 133 -8.65 -5.47 0.48
CA SER A 133 -7.33 -5.83 0.98
C SER A 133 -6.56 -6.68 -0.03
N LEU A 134 -5.25 -6.43 -0.16
CA LEU A 134 -4.38 -7.15 -1.08
C LEU A 134 -3.10 -7.59 -0.38
N ALA A 135 -2.57 -8.73 -0.80
CA ALA A 135 -1.27 -9.24 -0.38
C ALA A 135 -0.41 -9.65 -1.58
N LEU A 136 0.88 -9.37 -1.51
CA LEU A 136 1.82 -9.71 -2.57
C LEU A 136 3.18 -10.04 -1.98
N HIS A 137 3.71 -11.25 -2.28
CA HIS A 137 5.09 -11.58 -2.01
C HIS A 137 5.98 -10.89 -3.05
N GLN A 138 6.80 -9.96 -2.59
CA GLN A 138 7.75 -9.22 -3.43
C GLN A 138 9.03 -10.04 -3.58
N LYS A 139 9.18 -10.73 -4.73
CA LYS A 139 10.40 -11.47 -5.09
C LYS A 139 11.48 -10.48 -5.55
N ILE A 140 12.15 -9.84 -4.60
CA ILE A 140 13.22 -8.88 -4.88
C ILE A 140 14.49 -9.66 -5.21
N LYS A 141 14.75 -9.87 -6.50
CA LYS A 141 15.93 -10.63 -6.97
C LYS A 141 17.23 -9.80 -6.90
N GLU A 142 17.16 -8.51 -7.13
CA GLU A 142 18.29 -7.60 -7.13
C GLU A 142 17.90 -6.26 -6.51
N GLN A 143 18.63 -5.91 -5.47
CA GLN A 143 18.57 -4.57 -4.91
C GLN A 143 19.62 -3.71 -5.59
N GLY A 144 19.51 -3.26 -6.79
CA GLY A 144 20.48 -2.44 -7.50
C GLY A 144 21.53 -1.71 -6.61
N LYS A 145 22.21 -0.69 -7.07
CA LYS A 145 23.21 0.07 -6.28
C LYS A 145 22.67 0.67 -4.97
N ARG A 146 21.35 0.83 -4.86
CA ARG A 146 20.67 1.39 -3.67
C ARG A 146 20.05 0.28 -2.81
N LYS A 147 20.78 -0.17 -1.80
CA LYS A 147 20.34 -1.21 -0.87
C LYS A 147 19.50 -0.63 0.28
N TYR A 148 18.27 -0.26 0.01
CA TYR A 148 17.40 0.34 1.05
C TYR A 148 16.98 -0.63 2.16
N LEU A 149 16.77 -1.90 1.83
CA LEU A 149 16.17 -2.87 2.75
C LEU A 149 17.19 -3.77 3.43
N ASN A 150 18.45 -3.86 2.92
CA ASN A 150 19.50 -4.74 3.45
C ASN A 150 18.96 -6.14 3.83
N LEU A 151 18.31 -6.82 2.87
CA LEU A 151 17.73 -8.14 3.11
C LEU A 151 18.80 -9.22 3.16
N SER A 152 18.77 -10.05 4.18
CA SER A 152 19.49 -11.31 4.22
C SER A 152 18.81 -12.37 3.32
N LYS A 153 19.51 -13.49 3.04
CA LYS A 153 18.97 -14.59 2.22
C LYS A 153 17.67 -15.19 2.77
N ASP A 154 17.49 -15.11 4.09
CA ASP A 154 16.32 -15.65 4.78
C ASP A 154 15.24 -14.59 5.07
N GLU A 155 15.37 -13.39 4.50
CA GLU A 155 14.40 -12.31 4.69
C GLU A 155 13.60 -12.09 3.40
N HIS A 156 12.30 -12.00 3.55
CA HIS A 156 11.34 -11.83 2.47
C HIS A 156 10.45 -10.63 2.71
N ILE A 157 10.01 -9.99 1.64
CA ILE A 157 9.09 -8.87 1.71
C ILE A 157 7.71 -9.30 1.22
N VAL A 158 6.72 -9.14 2.09
CA VAL A 158 5.31 -9.22 1.71
C VAL A 158 4.72 -7.81 1.82
N ARG A 159 4.17 -7.33 0.73
CA ARG A 159 3.44 -6.06 0.72
C ARG A 159 1.96 -6.35 0.99
N LEU A 160 1.39 -5.63 1.95
CA LEU A 160 -0.04 -5.60 2.21
C LEU A 160 -0.63 -4.24 1.81
N HIS A 161 -1.81 -4.27 1.23
CA HIS A 161 -2.73 -3.16 1.20
C HIS A 161 -3.94 -3.53 2.04
N ILE A 162 -4.26 -2.73 3.03
CA ILE A 162 -5.38 -2.94 3.93
C ILE A 162 -6.56 -2.12 3.42
N GLY A 163 -7.64 -2.80 3.12
CA GLY A 163 -8.86 -2.22 2.58
C GLY A 163 -9.82 -1.70 3.66
N LEU A 164 -11.09 -1.65 3.29
CA LEU A 164 -12.17 -1.09 4.12
C LEU A 164 -12.95 -2.15 4.92
N GLU A 165 -12.57 -3.43 4.79
CA GLU A 165 -13.19 -4.57 5.46
C GLU A 165 -13.08 -4.45 6.99
N ASP A 166 -13.81 -5.27 7.74
CA ASP A 166 -13.66 -5.30 9.20
C ASP A 166 -12.25 -5.79 9.57
N PRO A 167 -11.49 -5.01 10.34
CA PRO A 167 -10.13 -5.38 10.73
C PRO A 167 -10.07 -6.64 11.62
N LYS A 168 -11.16 -7.02 12.29
CA LYS A 168 -11.23 -8.27 13.06
C LYS A 168 -11.19 -9.48 12.12
N ASP A 169 -11.91 -9.42 11.01
CA ASP A 169 -11.94 -10.48 10.01
C ASP A 169 -10.59 -10.58 9.30
N LEU A 170 -10.00 -9.46 8.92
CA LEU A 170 -8.65 -9.43 8.36
C LEU A 170 -7.60 -10.01 9.31
N ILE A 171 -7.68 -9.71 10.61
CA ILE A 171 -6.78 -10.27 11.63
C ILE A 171 -7.00 -11.78 11.78
N LYS A 172 -8.25 -12.24 11.74
CA LYS A 172 -8.58 -13.67 11.81
C LYS A 172 -7.99 -14.42 10.61
N ASP A 173 -8.11 -13.86 9.42
CA ASP A 173 -7.55 -14.43 8.18
C ASP A 173 -6.02 -14.49 8.25
N LEU A 174 -5.36 -13.39 8.62
CA LEU A 174 -3.92 -13.34 8.85
C LEU A 174 -3.47 -14.36 9.90
N LYS A 175 -4.17 -14.46 11.04
CA LYS A 175 -3.86 -15.42 12.11
C LYS A 175 -3.88 -16.85 11.60
N ASN A 176 -4.87 -17.21 10.79
CA ASN A 176 -4.98 -18.56 10.20
C ASN A 176 -3.83 -18.86 9.24
N SER A 177 -3.35 -17.86 8.51
CA SER A 177 -2.28 -17.99 7.52
C SER A 177 -0.88 -17.97 8.14
N LEU A 178 -0.70 -17.33 9.32
CA LEU A 178 0.59 -17.29 10.04
C LEU A 178 1.11 -18.67 10.46
N LYS A 179 0.29 -19.73 10.46
CA LYS A 179 0.73 -21.11 10.70
C LYS A 179 1.84 -21.59 9.76
N PHE A 180 1.93 -21.02 8.56
CA PHE A 180 2.94 -21.38 7.57
C PHE A 180 4.32 -20.76 7.82
N ILE A 181 4.42 -19.77 8.73
CA ILE A 181 5.66 -19.07 9.08
C ILE A 181 5.93 -19.07 10.60
N ARG A 182 5.44 -20.08 11.29
CA ARG A 182 5.67 -20.30 12.73
C ARG A 182 7.12 -20.63 13.07
#